data_1fe6d0ba1643cfdc1378e8d7c7055715
#
_entry.id   1fe6d0ba1643cfdc1378e8d7c7055715
#
_cell.length_a   1.000
_cell.length_b   1.000
_cell.length_c   1.000
_cell.angle_alpha   90.00
_cell.angle_beta   90.00
_cell.angle_gamma   90.00
#
_symmetry.space_group_name_H-M   'P 1'
#
loop_
_entity.id
_entity.type
_entity.pdbx_description
1 polymer ?
#
loop_
_entity_poly.entity_id
_entity_poly.type
_entity_poly.pdbx_seq_one_letter_code
_entity_poly.pdbx_strand_id
1 'polypeptide(L)'
;MRNWTSVALATLIGTATLSLAAVSPALADYPERPVTFIVPWPPGDLEDQLTRIIADEMTKATGQPAKVVNRPGGGAVEGSNAVATSDPDGYTVGSLVIDVVTMHMIQGNAPYKRDAFEPVGIFLTYPFALVAKKDAPYSDMAELAAYAKTGEVKLGHFGYDLIPSMATFVAAKKLGFKFSADAPFDSLDCSTLANGDADVINTTMATVLGCLDKIKVIAAYTDQPLSLFPDAKLLSQQVPGLDITLWNGFFVPKGTPQAVKDKLAAITEAAMKTQAAQDIAKATGAGVYWMNAADSAKRIAKAYTDAEALVAALKK
;
A
#
# COMPACT_ATOMS: atom_id res chain seq x y z
N MET A 1 102.30 -13.69 -8.98
CA MET A 1 101.22 -14.29 -8.19
C MET A 1 100.30 -13.16 -7.79
N ARG A 2 99.20 -12.98 -8.45
CA ARG A 2 98.31 -11.81 -8.31
C ARG A 2 96.97 -12.30 -7.86
N ASN A 3 96.54 -11.91 -6.64
CA ASN A 3 95.22 -12.18 -6.11
C ASN A 3 94.23 -11.15 -6.63
N TRP A 4 93.15 -11.63 -7.21
CA TRP A 4 91.99 -10.82 -7.58
C TRP A 4 90.88 -11.08 -6.59
N THR A 5 90.54 -10.08 -5.85
CA THR A 5 89.41 -10.02 -4.97
C THR A 5 88.18 -9.48 -5.76
N SER A 6 87.16 -10.31 -5.96
CA SER A 6 85.90 -9.92 -6.59
C SER A 6 85.01 -9.24 -5.56
N VAL A 7 84.65 -8.00 -5.81
CA VAL A 7 83.60 -7.25 -5.07
C VAL A 7 82.23 -7.55 -5.69
N ALA A 8 81.36 -8.21 -4.92
CA ALA A 8 79.95 -8.42 -5.32
C ALA A 8 79.11 -7.21 -4.93
N LEU A 9 78.51 -6.54 -5.92
CA LEU A 9 77.59 -5.42 -5.74
C LEU A 9 76.19 -6.00 -5.57
N ALA A 10 75.61 -5.94 -4.36
CA ALA A 10 74.27 -6.35 -4.06
C ALA A 10 73.32 -5.19 -4.38
N THR A 11 72.54 -5.34 -5.45
CA THR A 11 71.48 -4.40 -5.83
C THR A 11 70.20 -4.74 -5.03
N LEU A 12 69.82 -3.90 -4.04
CA LEU A 12 68.52 -3.97 -3.36
C LEU A 12 67.44 -3.38 -4.30
N ILE A 13 66.60 -4.23 -4.87
CA ILE A 13 65.34 -3.81 -5.56
C ILE A 13 64.28 -3.69 -4.47
N GLY A 14 64.02 -2.46 -4.03
CA GLY A 14 62.87 -2.14 -3.16
C GLY A 14 61.57 -2.21 -3.96
N THR A 15 60.77 -3.26 -3.77
CA THR A 15 59.38 -3.36 -4.26
C THR A 15 58.51 -2.44 -3.44
N ALA A 16 58.23 -1.23 -3.94
CA ALA A 16 57.16 -0.37 -3.42
C ALA A 16 55.82 -0.98 -3.80
N THR A 17 55.16 -1.65 -2.86
CA THR A 17 53.75 -2.06 -2.99
C THR A 17 52.88 -0.81 -2.90
N LEU A 18 52.40 -0.30 -4.06
CA LEU A 18 51.31 0.67 -4.10
C LEU A 18 50.06 -0.02 -3.58
N SER A 19 49.69 0.22 -2.33
CA SER A 19 48.37 -0.11 -1.82
C SER A 19 47.38 0.79 -2.54
N LEU A 20 46.66 0.27 -3.58
CA LEU A 20 45.42 0.89 -4.05
C LEU A 20 44.43 0.82 -2.90
N ALA A 21 44.32 1.88 -2.12
CA ALA A 21 43.15 2.09 -1.27
C ALA A 21 41.95 2.12 -2.22
N ALA A 22 41.11 1.08 -2.19
CA ALA A 22 39.82 1.10 -2.80
C ALA A 22 39.04 2.27 -2.17
N VAL A 23 39.00 3.39 -2.86
CA VAL A 23 38.06 4.48 -2.55
C VAL A 23 36.70 3.88 -2.79
N SER A 24 36.06 3.34 -1.73
CA SER A 24 34.62 3.11 -1.76
C SER A 24 34.00 4.44 -2.16
N PRO A 25 33.17 4.51 -3.23
CA PRO A 25 32.44 5.74 -3.49
C PRO A 25 31.70 6.07 -2.20
N ALA A 26 32.04 7.19 -1.58
CA ALA A 26 31.20 7.76 -0.54
C ALA A 26 29.81 7.83 -1.18
N LEU A 27 28.84 7.05 -0.65
CA LEU A 27 27.47 7.24 -1.08
C LEU A 27 27.18 8.71 -0.81
N ALA A 28 27.01 9.46 -1.88
CA ALA A 28 26.55 10.82 -1.82
C ALA A 28 25.37 10.88 -0.86
N ASP A 29 25.31 11.93 -0.02
CA ASP A 29 24.27 12.05 1.02
C ASP A 29 22.87 12.12 0.40
N TYR A 30 22.30 10.93 0.12
CA TYR A 30 20.92 10.87 -0.39
C TYR A 30 19.95 11.51 0.62
N PRO A 31 19.03 12.40 0.14
CA PRO A 31 18.88 12.92 -1.21
C PRO A 31 19.71 14.20 -1.45
N GLU A 32 20.31 14.35 -2.65
CA GLU A 32 21.00 15.56 -3.11
C GLU A 32 20.11 16.48 -3.96
N ARG A 33 18.95 15.98 -4.38
CA ARG A 33 17.96 16.67 -5.21
C ARG A 33 16.53 16.32 -4.77
N PRO A 34 15.50 17.02 -5.27
CA PRO A 34 14.12 16.77 -4.87
C PRO A 34 13.66 15.32 -5.07
N VAL A 35 12.97 14.76 -4.08
CA VAL A 35 12.33 13.44 -4.13
C VAL A 35 10.87 13.57 -4.51
N THR A 36 10.37 12.66 -5.34
CA THR A 36 8.96 12.62 -5.75
C THR A 36 8.30 11.36 -5.21
N PHE A 37 7.23 11.55 -4.42
CA PHE A 37 6.35 10.47 -3.99
C PHE A 37 5.16 10.41 -4.95
N ILE A 38 4.97 9.27 -5.61
CA ILE A 38 3.82 9.02 -6.48
C ILE A 38 2.72 8.34 -5.66
N VAL A 39 1.55 8.98 -5.60
CA VAL A 39 0.31 8.41 -5.06
C VAL A 39 -0.61 8.09 -6.23
N PRO A 40 -0.94 6.83 -6.52
CA PRO A 40 -1.72 6.45 -7.70
C PRO A 40 -3.24 6.62 -7.51
N TRP A 41 -3.66 7.46 -6.57
CA TRP A 41 -5.05 7.75 -6.22
C TRP A 41 -5.30 9.26 -6.22
N PRO A 42 -6.57 9.73 -6.24
CA PRO A 42 -6.91 11.14 -6.10
C PRO A 42 -6.36 11.76 -4.80
N PRO A 43 -6.11 13.08 -4.79
CA PRO A 43 -5.66 13.75 -3.57
C PRO A 43 -6.75 13.74 -2.49
N GLY A 44 -6.30 13.63 -1.23
CA GLY A 44 -7.16 13.71 -0.04
C GLY A 44 -7.50 12.37 0.62
N ASP A 45 -7.19 11.24 -0.02
CA ASP A 45 -7.30 9.92 0.60
C ASP A 45 -6.25 9.71 1.70
N LEU A 46 -6.41 8.64 2.50
CA LEU A 46 -5.55 8.38 3.67
C LEU A 46 -4.06 8.28 3.31
N GLU A 47 -3.74 7.55 2.25
CA GLU A 47 -2.36 7.39 1.78
C GLU A 47 -1.79 8.71 1.26
N ASP A 48 -2.59 9.56 0.62
CA ASP A 48 -2.15 10.89 0.15
C ASP A 48 -1.82 11.79 1.34
N GLN A 49 -2.71 11.86 2.34
CA GLN A 49 -2.51 12.67 3.55
C GLN A 49 -1.25 12.23 4.31
N LEU A 50 -1.07 10.91 4.53
CA LEU A 50 0.10 10.37 5.22
C LEU A 50 1.39 10.55 4.40
N THR A 51 1.31 10.36 3.07
CA THR A 51 2.46 10.57 2.18
C THR A 51 2.92 12.03 2.20
N ARG A 52 2.00 13.01 2.31
CA ARG A 52 2.36 14.44 2.48
C ARG A 52 3.07 14.70 3.79
N ILE A 53 2.62 14.11 4.90
CA ILE A 53 3.32 14.21 6.19
C ILE A 53 4.74 13.64 6.07
N ILE A 54 4.91 12.49 5.40
CA ILE A 54 6.23 11.89 5.19
C ILE A 54 7.12 12.77 4.30
N ALA A 55 6.57 13.36 3.24
CA ALA A 55 7.29 14.28 2.38
C ALA A 55 7.75 15.55 3.12
N ASP A 56 6.91 16.08 3.99
CA ASP A 56 7.26 17.23 4.84
C ASP A 56 8.37 16.86 5.84
N GLU A 57 8.29 15.71 6.49
CA GLU A 57 9.33 15.22 7.39
C GLU A 57 10.63 14.92 6.64
N MET A 58 10.56 14.42 5.41
CA MET A 58 11.74 14.25 4.56
C MET A 58 12.41 15.57 4.24
N THR A 59 11.62 16.58 3.88
CA THR A 59 12.13 17.92 3.61
C THR A 59 12.81 18.52 4.85
N LYS A 60 12.19 18.39 6.03
CA LYS A 60 12.77 18.83 7.31
C LYS A 60 14.07 18.11 7.65
N ALA A 61 14.10 16.79 7.47
CA ALA A 61 15.23 15.95 7.86
C ALA A 61 16.45 16.08 6.93
N THR A 62 16.25 16.45 5.66
CA THR A 62 17.29 16.43 4.63
C THR A 62 17.62 17.78 4.04
N GLY A 63 16.74 18.77 4.20
CA GLY A 63 16.85 20.07 3.52
C GLY A 63 16.53 20.02 2.03
N GLN A 64 16.27 18.84 1.47
CA GLN A 64 15.89 18.67 0.07
C GLN A 64 14.36 18.63 -0.08
N PRO A 65 13.80 19.34 -1.07
CA PRO A 65 12.35 19.33 -1.28
C PRO A 65 11.85 17.91 -1.57
N ALA A 66 10.77 17.51 -0.90
CA ALA A 66 10.02 16.29 -1.24
C ALA A 66 8.60 16.68 -1.64
N LYS A 67 8.11 16.14 -2.73
CA LYS A 67 6.78 16.47 -3.27
C LYS A 67 5.94 15.21 -3.48
N VAL A 68 4.62 15.37 -3.29
CA VAL A 68 3.64 14.34 -3.60
C VAL A 68 2.98 14.67 -4.94
N VAL A 69 2.92 13.67 -5.81
CA VAL A 69 2.28 13.76 -7.13
C VAL A 69 1.22 12.68 -7.22
N ASN A 70 -0.04 13.08 -7.31
CA ASN A 70 -1.15 12.16 -7.53
C ASN A 70 -1.22 11.79 -9.02
N ARG A 71 -1.24 10.48 -9.31
CA ARG A 71 -1.36 9.92 -10.66
C ARG A 71 -2.41 8.82 -10.68
N PRO A 72 -3.71 9.17 -10.57
CA PRO A 72 -4.79 8.21 -10.66
C PRO A 72 -4.94 7.69 -12.10
N GLY A 73 -5.60 6.55 -12.25
CA GLY A 73 -5.93 5.95 -13.54
C GLY A 73 -5.71 4.45 -13.57
N GLY A 74 -6.61 3.73 -14.26
CA GLY A 74 -6.55 2.29 -14.46
C GLY A 74 -6.52 1.47 -13.16
N GLY A 75 -7.25 1.91 -12.12
CA GLY A 75 -7.19 1.25 -10.82
C GLY A 75 -5.79 1.35 -10.18
N ALA A 76 -5.15 2.51 -10.26
CA ALA A 76 -3.78 2.80 -9.79
C ALA A 76 -2.64 2.30 -10.70
N VAL A 77 -2.92 1.67 -11.84
CA VAL A 77 -1.89 1.13 -12.74
C VAL A 77 -1.01 2.23 -13.34
N GLU A 78 -1.57 3.40 -13.70
CA GLU A 78 -0.80 4.48 -14.34
C GLU A 78 0.30 5.03 -13.43
N GLY A 79 -0.03 5.40 -12.19
CA GLY A 79 0.94 5.89 -11.22
C GLY A 79 1.97 4.84 -10.84
N SER A 80 1.53 3.60 -10.65
CA SER A 80 2.41 2.49 -10.30
C SER A 80 3.39 2.13 -11.41
N ASN A 81 2.94 2.19 -12.67
CA ASN A 81 3.82 1.99 -13.82
C ASN A 81 4.89 3.09 -13.91
N ALA A 82 4.53 4.34 -13.58
CA ALA A 82 5.51 5.43 -13.52
C ALA A 82 6.60 5.17 -12.49
N VAL A 83 6.27 4.54 -11.36
CA VAL A 83 7.27 4.10 -10.37
C VAL A 83 8.09 2.92 -10.90
N ALA A 84 7.43 1.88 -11.44
CA ALA A 84 8.09 0.66 -11.92
C ALA A 84 9.12 0.92 -13.03
N THR A 85 8.92 1.99 -13.82
CA THR A 85 9.77 2.36 -14.96
C THR A 85 10.75 3.50 -14.66
N SER A 86 10.76 4.03 -13.43
CA SER A 86 11.70 5.06 -13.03
C SER A 86 13.08 4.47 -12.70
N ASP A 87 14.10 5.33 -12.65
CA ASP A 87 15.44 4.93 -12.27
C ASP A 87 15.47 4.40 -10.82
N PRO A 88 16.24 3.33 -10.54
CA PRO A 88 16.34 2.74 -9.20
C PRO A 88 17.32 3.52 -8.30
N ASP A 89 17.12 4.83 -8.19
CA ASP A 89 17.98 5.76 -7.45
C ASP A 89 17.32 6.36 -6.20
N GLY A 90 16.03 6.02 -5.97
CA GLY A 90 15.27 6.47 -4.81
C GLY A 90 14.61 7.85 -4.95
N TYR A 91 14.76 8.53 -6.08
CA TYR A 91 14.13 9.85 -6.29
C TYR A 91 12.68 9.78 -6.78
N THR A 92 12.23 8.56 -7.11
CA THR A 92 10.81 8.25 -7.35
C THR A 92 10.40 7.13 -6.42
N VAL A 93 9.48 7.43 -5.50
CA VAL A 93 8.98 6.51 -4.48
C VAL A 93 7.48 6.33 -4.70
N GLY A 94 6.99 5.11 -4.72
CA GLY A 94 5.56 4.80 -4.84
C GLY A 94 4.90 4.60 -3.49
N SER A 95 3.81 5.30 -3.22
CA SER A 95 2.88 5.02 -2.13
C SER A 95 1.82 4.05 -2.67
N LEU A 96 2.07 2.74 -2.55
CA LEU A 96 1.33 1.72 -3.28
C LEU A 96 0.50 0.85 -2.34
N VAL A 97 -0.75 0.61 -2.74
CA VAL A 97 -1.68 -0.28 -2.03
C VAL A 97 -1.44 -1.75 -2.43
N ILE A 98 -1.94 -2.65 -1.61
CA ILE A 98 -1.84 -4.10 -1.78
C ILE A 98 -2.23 -4.58 -3.20
N ASP A 99 -3.28 -4.03 -3.79
CA ASP A 99 -3.79 -4.43 -5.11
C ASP A 99 -2.75 -4.25 -6.21
N VAL A 100 -2.05 -3.12 -6.18
CA VAL A 100 -1.01 -2.75 -7.13
C VAL A 100 0.15 -3.74 -7.14
N VAL A 101 0.55 -4.17 -5.96
CA VAL A 101 1.72 -5.05 -5.80
C VAL A 101 1.34 -6.55 -5.79
N THR A 102 0.04 -6.89 -5.97
CA THR A 102 -0.43 -8.27 -6.00
C THR A 102 -1.44 -8.53 -7.11
N MET A 103 -2.67 -8.07 -6.96
CA MET A 103 -3.84 -8.44 -7.77
C MET A 103 -3.67 -8.10 -9.25
N HIS A 104 -3.19 -6.90 -9.58
CA HIS A 104 -3.02 -6.48 -10.96
C HIS A 104 -2.07 -7.39 -11.75
N MET A 105 -1.03 -7.92 -11.09
CA MET A 105 -0.10 -8.84 -11.73
C MET A 105 -0.67 -10.26 -11.86
N ILE A 106 -1.48 -10.71 -10.89
CA ILE A 106 -2.16 -12.01 -10.94
C ILE A 106 -3.17 -12.04 -12.09
N GLN A 107 -3.84 -10.92 -12.32
CA GLN A 107 -4.85 -10.79 -13.40
C GLN A 107 -4.25 -10.44 -14.76
N GLY A 108 -2.98 -10.04 -14.80
CA GLY A 108 -2.31 -9.62 -16.04
C GLY A 108 -2.69 -8.23 -16.51
N ASN A 109 -3.25 -7.40 -15.63
CA ASN A 109 -3.69 -6.02 -15.93
C ASN A 109 -2.55 -4.99 -15.78
N ALA A 110 -1.44 -5.36 -15.12
CA ALA A 110 -0.30 -4.48 -14.91
C ALA A 110 0.74 -4.61 -16.04
N PRO A 111 1.31 -3.49 -16.55
CA PRO A 111 2.39 -3.50 -17.51
C PRO A 111 3.78 -3.78 -16.88
N TYR A 112 3.83 -4.06 -15.57
CA TYR A 112 5.04 -4.34 -14.80
C TYR A 112 5.00 -5.76 -14.22
N LYS A 113 6.18 -6.29 -13.85
CA LYS A 113 6.35 -7.64 -13.32
C LYS A 113 6.24 -7.67 -11.80
N ARG A 114 6.02 -8.88 -11.25
CA ARG A 114 5.95 -9.13 -9.80
C ARG A 114 7.15 -8.61 -9.01
N ASP A 115 8.33 -8.60 -9.62
CA ASP A 115 9.57 -8.16 -9.03
C ASP A 115 9.98 -6.74 -9.43
N ALA A 116 9.07 -5.95 -9.98
CA ALA A 116 9.34 -4.56 -10.39
C ALA A 116 9.60 -3.65 -9.20
N PHE A 117 9.06 -3.98 -8.03
CA PHE A 117 9.14 -3.16 -6.83
C PHE A 117 9.87 -3.86 -5.69
N GLU A 118 10.61 -3.09 -4.91
CA GLU A 118 11.14 -3.48 -3.61
C GLU A 118 10.45 -2.68 -2.51
N PRO A 119 9.95 -3.32 -1.44
CA PRO A 119 9.32 -2.62 -0.34
C PRO A 119 10.37 -1.85 0.48
N VAL A 120 10.08 -0.59 0.78
CA VAL A 120 10.74 0.17 1.84
C VAL A 120 10.10 -0.18 3.17
N GLY A 121 8.78 -0.23 3.21
CA GLY A 121 8.00 -0.65 4.36
C GLY A 121 6.51 -0.34 4.21
N ILE A 122 5.69 -0.94 5.07
CA ILE A 122 4.24 -0.70 5.14
C ILE A 122 3.97 0.26 6.31
N PHE A 123 3.11 1.27 6.10
CA PHE A 123 2.85 2.29 7.10
C PHE A 123 1.36 2.54 7.41
N LEU A 124 0.46 1.92 6.63
CA LEU A 124 -0.98 2.13 6.75
C LEU A 124 -1.74 0.80 6.63
N THR A 125 -2.68 0.58 7.53
CA THR A 125 -3.79 -0.36 7.34
C THR A 125 -5.08 0.44 7.24
N TYR A 126 -5.84 0.23 6.16
CA TYR A 126 -7.09 0.94 5.94
C TYR A 126 -8.20 0.40 6.83
N PRO A 127 -9.02 1.28 7.43
CA PRO A 127 -10.26 0.89 8.09
C PRO A 127 -11.36 0.68 7.05
N PHE A 128 -11.23 -0.35 6.23
CA PHE A 128 -12.10 -0.62 5.08
C PHE A 128 -13.33 -1.41 5.51
N ALA A 129 -14.49 -1.12 4.90
CA ALA A 129 -15.75 -1.77 5.26
C ALA A 129 -16.76 -1.80 4.11
N LEU A 130 -17.70 -2.72 4.19
CA LEU A 130 -18.98 -2.65 3.49
C LEU A 130 -19.96 -1.87 4.35
N VAL A 131 -20.48 -0.77 3.83
CA VAL A 131 -21.28 0.21 4.57
C VAL A 131 -22.64 0.38 3.89
N ALA A 132 -23.68 0.57 4.68
CA ALA A 132 -25.03 0.86 4.23
C ALA A 132 -25.62 2.06 4.98
N LYS A 133 -26.78 2.58 4.51
CA LYS A 133 -27.58 3.54 5.29
C LYS A 133 -27.99 2.92 6.64
N LYS A 134 -28.10 3.74 7.67
CA LYS A 134 -28.48 3.29 9.03
C LYS A 134 -29.84 2.61 9.10
N ASP A 135 -30.76 3.04 8.25
CA ASP A 135 -32.14 2.51 8.14
C ASP A 135 -32.25 1.31 7.18
N ALA A 136 -31.17 0.87 6.55
CA ALA A 136 -31.18 -0.33 5.71
C ALA A 136 -31.73 -1.55 6.48
N PRO A 137 -32.50 -2.44 5.85
CA PRO A 137 -33.17 -3.56 6.51
C PRO A 137 -32.25 -4.74 6.85
N TYR A 138 -30.96 -4.54 6.83
CA TYR A 138 -29.92 -5.52 7.13
C TYR A 138 -28.77 -4.85 7.90
N SER A 139 -28.11 -5.60 8.79
CA SER A 139 -27.03 -5.10 9.67
C SER A 139 -25.77 -5.97 9.64
N ASP A 140 -25.79 -7.09 8.92
CA ASP A 140 -24.65 -7.96 8.72
C ASP A 140 -24.77 -8.70 7.36
N MET A 141 -23.75 -9.51 7.01
CA MET A 141 -23.70 -10.22 5.72
C MET A 141 -24.80 -11.29 5.59
N ALA A 142 -25.25 -11.90 6.68
CA ALA A 142 -26.30 -12.90 6.65
C ALA A 142 -27.67 -12.27 6.38
N GLU A 143 -27.96 -11.15 7.05
CA GLU A 143 -29.20 -10.38 6.83
C GLU A 143 -29.20 -9.74 5.44
N LEU A 144 -28.05 -9.19 4.99
CA LEU A 144 -27.90 -8.70 3.62
C LEU A 144 -28.18 -9.79 2.59
N ALA A 145 -27.62 -10.99 2.80
CA ALA A 145 -27.84 -12.13 1.91
C ALA A 145 -29.31 -12.60 1.90
N ALA A 146 -29.97 -12.57 3.06
CA ALA A 146 -31.40 -12.91 3.13
C ALA A 146 -32.27 -11.89 2.37
N TYR A 147 -32.01 -10.60 2.57
CA TYR A 147 -32.72 -9.51 1.89
C TYR A 147 -32.49 -9.53 0.37
N ALA A 148 -31.25 -9.68 -0.08
CA ALA A 148 -30.87 -9.67 -1.49
C ALA A 148 -31.44 -10.85 -2.32
N LYS A 149 -32.03 -11.87 -1.69
CA LYS A 149 -32.75 -12.95 -2.39
C LYS A 149 -34.15 -12.55 -2.86
N THR A 150 -34.73 -11.53 -2.25
CA THR A 150 -36.13 -11.09 -2.51
C THR A 150 -36.23 -9.61 -2.82
N GLY A 151 -35.23 -8.82 -2.45
CA GLY A 151 -35.13 -7.38 -2.68
C GLY A 151 -33.97 -7.01 -3.59
N GLU A 152 -33.98 -5.78 -4.04
CA GLU A 152 -32.87 -5.21 -4.82
C GLU A 152 -31.82 -4.63 -3.88
N VAL A 153 -30.53 -4.88 -4.19
CA VAL A 153 -29.39 -4.29 -3.51
C VAL A 153 -28.34 -3.91 -4.55
N LYS A 154 -28.04 -2.63 -4.65
CA LYS A 154 -27.00 -2.08 -5.54
C LYS A 154 -25.69 -1.93 -4.76
N LEU A 155 -24.59 -2.44 -5.32
CA LEU A 155 -23.25 -2.32 -4.76
C LEU A 155 -22.43 -1.23 -5.46
N GLY A 156 -21.90 -0.28 -4.70
CA GLY A 156 -20.84 0.62 -5.17
C GLY A 156 -19.48 0.10 -4.74
N HIS A 157 -18.51 0.08 -5.67
CA HIS A 157 -17.14 -0.37 -5.42
C HIS A 157 -16.11 0.43 -6.25
N PHE A 158 -14.81 0.38 -5.90
CA PHE A 158 -13.78 1.14 -6.61
C PHE A 158 -13.27 0.48 -7.90
N GLY A 159 -13.66 -0.76 -8.19
CA GLY A 159 -13.26 -1.50 -9.39
C GLY A 159 -13.38 -3.01 -9.20
N TYR A 160 -13.66 -3.72 -10.30
CA TYR A 160 -13.85 -5.19 -10.28
C TYR A 160 -12.57 -5.96 -9.93
N ASP A 161 -11.43 -5.37 -10.23
CA ASP A 161 -10.10 -6.00 -10.11
C ASP A 161 -9.45 -5.73 -8.75
N LEU A 162 -10.15 -5.04 -7.83
CA LEU A 162 -9.63 -4.70 -6.51
C LEU A 162 -10.03 -5.74 -5.47
N ILE A 163 -9.13 -6.03 -4.55
CA ILE A 163 -9.31 -7.03 -3.49
C ILE A 163 -10.61 -6.84 -2.70
N PRO A 164 -10.98 -5.62 -2.24
CA PRO A 164 -12.20 -5.45 -1.46
C PRO A 164 -13.47 -5.75 -2.26
N SER A 165 -13.51 -5.36 -3.55
CA SER A 165 -14.63 -5.69 -4.44
C SER A 165 -14.73 -7.18 -4.67
N MET A 166 -13.62 -7.83 -5.01
CA MET A 166 -13.56 -9.28 -5.23
C MET A 166 -13.97 -10.06 -3.97
N ALA A 167 -13.51 -9.64 -2.78
CA ALA A 167 -13.90 -10.26 -1.52
C ALA A 167 -15.41 -10.12 -1.27
N THR A 168 -16.00 -8.97 -1.62
CA THR A 168 -17.46 -8.76 -1.54
C THR A 168 -18.21 -9.70 -2.46
N PHE A 169 -17.77 -9.86 -3.71
CA PHE A 169 -18.39 -10.79 -4.66
C PHE A 169 -18.20 -12.26 -4.24
N VAL A 170 -17.04 -12.65 -3.71
CA VAL A 170 -16.83 -13.99 -3.15
C VAL A 170 -17.71 -14.22 -1.95
N ALA A 171 -17.89 -13.24 -1.07
CA ALA A 171 -18.80 -13.32 0.07
C ALA A 171 -20.24 -13.52 -0.39
N ALA A 172 -20.71 -12.74 -1.35
CA ALA A 172 -22.04 -12.87 -1.94
C ALA A 172 -22.28 -14.27 -2.52
N LYS A 173 -21.30 -14.78 -3.29
CA LYS A 173 -21.34 -16.12 -3.85
C LYS A 173 -21.40 -17.22 -2.78
N LYS A 174 -20.56 -17.15 -1.73
CA LYS A 174 -20.55 -18.10 -0.62
C LYS A 174 -21.86 -18.09 0.17
N LEU A 175 -22.51 -16.92 0.30
CA LEU A 175 -23.78 -16.76 1.00
C LEU A 175 -25.01 -17.00 0.10
N GLY A 176 -24.79 -17.29 -1.18
CA GLY A 176 -25.83 -17.68 -2.14
C GLY A 176 -26.76 -16.53 -2.55
N PHE A 177 -26.23 -15.32 -2.72
CA PHE A 177 -26.95 -14.17 -3.27
C PHE A 177 -26.16 -13.46 -4.36
N LYS A 178 -26.82 -12.52 -5.05
CA LYS A 178 -26.21 -11.60 -6.00
C LYS A 178 -26.73 -10.20 -5.74
N PHE A 179 -25.90 -9.20 -5.97
CA PHE A 179 -26.36 -7.82 -6.05
C PHE A 179 -27.24 -7.66 -7.30
N SER A 180 -28.32 -6.86 -7.21
CA SER A 180 -29.22 -6.57 -8.34
C SER A 180 -28.52 -5.73 -9.41
N ALA A 181 -27.61 -4.87 -8.97
CA ALA A 181 -26.70 -4.09 -9.81
C ALA A 181 -25.41 -3.80 -9.03
N ASP A 182 -24.34 -3.56 -9.75
CA ASP A 182 -23.08 -3.08 -9.19
C ASP A 182 -22.42 -2.12 -10.17
N ALA A 183 -21.66 -1.16 -9.64
CA ALA A 183 -20.94 -0.18 -10.46
C ALA A 183 -19.62 0.26 -9.80
N PRO A 184 -18.57 0.48 -10.61
CA PRO A 184 -17.36 1.14 -10.14
C PRO A 184 -17.56 2.65 -10.03
N PHE A 185 -16.96 3.26 -8.98
CA PHE A 185 -16.96 4.68 -8.72
C PHE A 185 -15.53 5.15 -8.45
N ASP A 186 -15.22 6.39 -8.84
CA ASP A 186 -13.94 7.03 -8.50
C ASP A 186 -13.92 7.51 -7.03
N SER A 187 -15.08 7.75 -6.44
CA SER A 187 -15.25 8.08 -5.01
C SER A 187 -16.52 7.41 -4.47
N LEU A 188 -16.41 6.86 -3.27
CA LEU A 188 -17.49 6.21 -2.54
C LEU A 188 -17.60 6.84 -1.16
N ASP A 189 -18.57 7.69 -0.97
CA ASP A 189 -18.76 8.52 0.20
C ASP A 189 -20.22 8.60 0.68
N CYS A 190 -20.47 9.49 1.61
CA CYS A 190 -21.81 9.75 2.15
C CYS A 190 -22.85 10.07 1.06
N SER A 191 -22.45 10.77 0.00
CA SER A 191 -23.39 11.20 -1.07
C SER A 191 -23.84 10.02 -1.92
N THR A 192 -22.97 9.06 -2.20
CA THR A 192 -23.31 7.83 -2.95
C THR A 192 -24.45 7.07 -2.30
N LEU A 193 -24.43 6.92 -0.96
CA LEU A 193 -25.51 6.31 -0.20
C LEU A 193 -26.74 7.23 -0.15
N ALA A 194 -26.55 8.52 0.15
CA ALA A 194 -27.66 9.46 0.33
C ALA A 194 -28.52 9.60 -0.94
N ASN A 195 -27.87 9.71 -2.10
CA ASN A 195 -28.54 9.84 -3.40
C ASN A 195 -29.22 8.54 -3.86
N GLY A 196 -28.85 7.38 -3.28
CA GLY A 196 -29.34 6.07 -3.72
C GLY A 196 -28.66 5.57 -4.99
N ASP A 197 -27.45 6.08 -5.27
CA ASP A 197 -26.62 5.56 -6.36
C ASP A 197 -26.19 4.10 -6.07
N ALA A 198 -25.95 3.80 -4.78
CA ALA A 198 -25.79 2.46 -4.25
C ALA A 198 -26.52 2.30 -2.91
N ASP A 199 -26.90 1.05 -2.57
CA ASP A 199 -27.52 0.68 -1.29
C ASP A 199 -26.46 0.24 -0.27
N VAL A 200 -25.39 -0.35 -0.77
CA VAL A 200 -24.16 -0.67 -0.01
C VAL A 200 -22.93 -0.19 -0.77
N ILE A 201 -21.95 0.34 -0.05
CA ILE A 201 -20.67 0.77 -0.63
C ILE A 201 -19.50 0.07 0.06
N ASN A 202 -18.52 -0.32 -0.73
CA ASN A 202 -17.30 -0.91 -0.25
C ASN A 202 -16.22 0.18 -0.19
N THR A 203 -15.98 0.77 1.01
CA THR A 203 -15.20 1.99 1.16
C THR A 203 -14.40 2.05 2.46
N THR A 204 -13.61 3.11 2.66
CA THR A 204 -12.87 3.36 3.91
C THR A 204 -13.68 4.23 4.87
N MET A 205 -13.42 4.13 6.18
CA MET A 205 -14.07 4.99 7.16
C MET A 205 -13.76 6.47 6.94
N ALA A 206 -12.61 6.80 6.33
CA ALA A 206 -12.20 8.18 6.06
C ALA A 206 -13.19 8.92 5.14
N THR A 207 -13.72 8.25 4.13
CA THR A 207 -14.64 8.85 3.14
C THR A 207 -16.06 9.07 3.68
N VAL A 208 -16.42 8.40 4.77
CA VAL A 208 -17.75 8.45 5.38
C VAL A 208 -17.79 9.15 6.75
N LEU A 209 -16.70 9.82 7.15
CA LEU A 209 -16.62 10.55 8.42
C LEU A 209 -17.73 11.58 8.60
N GLY A 210 -18.18 12.22 7.51
CA GLY A 210 -19.23 13.23 7.53
C GLY A 210 -20.64 12.70 7.79
N CYS A 211 -20.82 11.36 7.86
CA CYS A 211 -22.16 10.75 8.02
C CYS A 211 -22.15 9.48 8.90
N LEU A 212 -21.22 9.36 9.85
CA LEU A 212 -21.13 8.20 10.74
C LEU A 212 -22.43 7.90 11.50
N ASP A 213 -23.20 8.93 11.82
CA ASP A 213 -24.51 8.83 12.47
C ASP A 213 -25.63 8.31 11.56
N LYS A 214 -25.42 8.35 10.24
CA LYS A 214 -26.39 7.99 9.19
C LYS A 214 -26.10 6.66 8.51
N ILE A 215 -25.02 6.00 8.89
CA ILE A 215 -24.57 4.74 8.30
C ILE A 215 -24.49 3.62 9.33
N LYS A 216 -24.37 2.40 8.85
CA LYS A 216 -23.96 1.21 9.60
C LYS A 216 -22.93 0.41 8.81
N VAL A 217 -22.07 -0.28 9.51
CA VAL A 217 -21.08 -1.21 8.93
C VAL A 217 -21.71 -2.60 8.85
N ILE A 218 -21.77 -3.15 7.65
CA ILE A 218 -22.26 -4.52 7.38
C ILE A 218 -21.15 -5.55 7.60
N ALA A 219 -19.93 -5.23 7.18
CA ALA A 219 -18.74 -6.05 7.41
C ALA A 219 -17.48 -5.18 7.41
N ALA A 220 -16.56 -5.42 8.34
CA ALA A 220 -15.25 -4.80 8.37
C ALA A 220 -14.23 -5.67 7.62
N TYR A 221 -13.44 -5.05 6.74
CA TYR A 221 -12.39 -5.69 5.94
C TYR A 221 -11.02 -5.44 6.59
N THR A 222 -10.93 -5.83 7.83
CA THR A 222 -9.77 -5.65 8.71
C THR A 222 -9.55 -6.91 9.54
N ASP A 223 -8.35 -7.07 10.10
CA ASP A 223 -8.00 -8.14 11.05
C ASP A 223 -8.27 -7.74 12.51
N GLN A 224 -8.61 -6.48 12.75
CA GLN A 224 -8.97 -5.94 14.07
C GLN A 224 -10.30 -5.18 14.00
N PRO A 225 -11.05 -5.05 15.11
CA PRO A 225 -12.25 -4.24 15.15
C PRO A 225 -12.00 -2.80 14.69
N LEU A 226 -12.94 -2.21 13.98
CA LEU A 226 -12.89 -0.80 13.59
C LEU A 226 -13.06 0.08 14.82
N SER A 227 -12.16 1.02 15.09
CA SER A 227 -12.24 1.88 16.28
C SER A 227 -13.48 2.78 16.27
N LEU A 228 -13.95 3.20 15.09
CA LEU A 228 -15.18 4.00 14.95
C LEU A 228 -16.46 3.17 15.01
N PHE A 229 -16.40 1.86 14.81
CA PHE A 229 -17.50 0.92 14.86
C PHE A 229 -17.05 -0.39 15.54
N PRO A 230 -16.76 -0.38 16.85
CA PRO A 230 -16.14 -1.53 17.54
C PRO A 230 -17.03 -2.78 17.56
N ASP A 231 -18.34 -2.61 17.45
CA ASP A 231 -19.31 -3.71 17.41
C ASP A 231 -19.50 -4.31 16.00
N ALA A 232 -18.91 -3.71 14.97
CA ALA A 232 -19.01 -4.20 13.61
C ALA A 232 -18.25 -5.53 13.45
N LYS A 233 -18.93 -6.54 12.92
CA LYS A 233 -18.34 -7.87 12.70
C LYS A 233 -17.31 -7.80 11.57
N LEU A 234 -16.18 -8.48 11.75
CA LEU A 234 -15.20 -8.67 10.69
C LEU A 234 -15.79 -9.55 9.57
N LEU A 235 -15.36 -9.31 8.33
CA LEU A 235 -15.77 -10.16 7.20
C LEU A 235 -15.38 -11.62 7.43
N SER A 236 -14.19 -11.87 7.99
CA SER A 236 -13.70 -13.21 8.33
C SER A 236 -14.57 -13.96 9.34
N GLN A 237 -15.18 -13.23 10.29
CA GLN A 237 -16.12 -13.81 11.27
C GLN A 237 -17.46 -14.19 10.65
N GLN A 238 -17.88 -13.47 9.61
CA GLN A 238 -19.16 -13.68 8.92
C GLN A 238 -19.06 -14.65 7.74
N VAL A 239 -17.93 -14.64 7.06
CA VAL A 239 -17.66 -15.49 5.88
C VAL A 239 -16.29 -16.13 6.03
N PRO A 240 -16.20 -17.33 6.66
CA PRO A 240 -14.93 -18.00 6.90
C PRO A 240 -14.06 -18.16 5.66
N GLY A 241 -12.76 -17.88 5.81
CA GLY A 241 -11.77 -17.93 4.74
C GLY A 241 -11.72 -16.64 3.89
N LEU A 242 -12.32 -15.54 4.36
CA LEU A 242 -12.13 -14.19 3.80
C LEU A 242 -11.45 -13.29 4.84
N ASP A 243 -10.19 -13.58 5.12
CA ASP A 243 -9.32 -12.76 5.99
C ASP A 243 -8.66 -11.67 5.14
N ILE A 244 -9.38 -10.58 4.95
CA ILE A 244 -8.96 -9.46 4.09
C ILE A 244 -8.52 -8.30 4.96
N THR A 245 -7.32 -7.80 4.70
CA THR A 245 -6.78 -6.57 5.32
C THR A 245 -6.08 -5.76 4.25
N LEU A 246 -6.55 -4.54 4.04
CA LEU A 246 -5.99 -3.64 3.04
C LEU A 246 -4.92 -2.75 3.67
N TRP A 247 -3.80 -2.59 2.99
CA TRP A 247 -2.65 -1.84 3.50
C TRP A 247 -1.97 -1.05 2.37
N ASN A 248 -1.20 -0.04 2.77
CA ASN A 248 -0.36 0.75 1.88
C ASN A 248 1.07 0.81 2.42
N GLY A 249 2.02 0.91 1.52
CA GLY A 249 3.44 1.01 1.84
C GLY A 249 4.21 1.82 0.83
N PHE A 250 5.46 2.11 1.16
CA PHE A 250 6.39 2.67 0.20
C PHE A 250 7.16 1.59 -0.52
N PHE A 251 7.27 1.82 -1.82
CA PHE A 251 7.97 0.96 -2.76
C PHE A 251 8.88 1.80 -3.65
N VAL A 252 9.99 1.20 -4.02
CA VAL A 252 10.96 1.75 -4.97
C VAL A 252 11.17 0.75 -6.10
N PRO A 253 11.69 1.18 -7.27
CA PRO A 253 12.07 0.25 -8.34
C PRO A 253 13.10 -0.77 -7.87
N LYS A 254 13.04 -1.96 -8.43
CA LYS A 254 14.00 -3.03 -8.16
C LYS A 254 15.43 -2.56 -8.43
N GLY A 255 16.33 -2.84 -7.51
CA GLY A 255 17.74 -2.48 -7.62
C GLY A 255 18.10 -1.14 -6.97
N THR A 256 17.15 -0.48 -6.30
CA THR A 256 17.44 0.72 -5.51
C THR A 256 18.43 0.41 -4.39
N PRO A 257 19.51 1.21 -4.23
CA PRO A 257 20.56 0.96 -3.23
C PRO A 257 20.00 0.82 -1.81
N GLN A 258 20.56 -0.09 -1.03
CA GLN A 258 20.06 -0.36 0.32
C GLN A 258 20.13 0.87 1.24
N ALA A 259 21.21 1.65 1.18
CA ALA A 259 21.36 2.87 1.98
C ALA A 259 20.27 3.92 1.69
N VAL A 260 19.76 3.99 0.44
CA VAL A 260 18.63 4.85 0.05
C VAL A 260 17.34 4.34 0.70
N LYS A 261 17.08 3.02 0.62
CA LYS A 261 15.92 2.39 1.28
C LYS A 261 15.95 2.57 2.78
N ASP A 262 17.11 2.44 3.42
CA ASP A 262 17.29 2.63 4.86
C ASP A 262 17.00 4.08 5.28
N LYS A 263 17.41 5.06 4.47
CA LYS A 263 17.13 6.47 4.72
C LYS A 263 15.63 6.77 4.59
N LEU A 264 14.99 6.29 3.53
CA LEU A 264 13.53 6.39 3.33
C LEU A 264 12.76 5.75 4.50
N ALA A 265 13.18 4.55 4.92
CA ALA A 265 12.59 3.81 6.04
C ALA A 265 12.66 4.61 7.34
N ALA A 266 13.84 5.14 7.69
CA ALA A 266 14.04 5.89 8.93
C ALA A 266 13.16 7.17 8.98
N ILE A 267 13.07 7.88 7.86
CA ILE A 267 12.24 9.09 7.77
C ILE A 267 10.75 8.73 7.86
N THR A 268 10.32 7.67 7.16
CA THR A 268 8.91 7.23 7.21
C THR A 268 8.51 6.76 8.61
N GLU A 269 9.37 5.97 9.27
CA GLU A 269 9.12 5.54 10.65
C GLU A 269 9.00 6.71 11.61
N ALA A 270 9.86 7.74 11.48
CA ALA A 270 9.76 8.95 12.28
C ALA A 270 8.47 9.74 11.99
N ALA A 271 8.09 9.86 10.71
CA ALA A 271 6.88 10.55 10.29
C ALA A 271 5.61 9.90 10.86
N MET A 272 5.54 8.56 10.90
CA MET A 272 4.38 7.84 11.46
C MET A 272 4.21 8.05 12.98
N LYS A 273 5.24 8.51 13.67
CA LYS A 273 5.19 8.82 15.11
C LYS A 273 4.82 10.29 15.40
N THR A 274 4.70 11.12 14.36
CA THR A 274 4.32 12.55 14.53
C THR A 274 2.87 12.68 14.99
N GLN A 275 2.58 13.77 15.70
CA GLN A 275 1.22 14.07 16.14
C GLN A 275 0.26 14.15 14.97
N ALA A 276 0.66 14.75 13.85
CA ALA A 276 -0.17 14.87 12.64
C ALA A 276 -0.59 13.49 12.08
N ALA A 277 0.33 12.53 11.99
CA ALA A 277 0.02 11.17 11.55
C ALA A 277 -0.91 10.43 12.53
N GLN A 278 -0.69 10.60 13.83
CA GLN A 278 -1.51 9.98 14.87
C GLN A 278 -2.91 10.62 14.97
N ASP A 279 -3.04 11.90 14.67
CA ASP A 279 -4.35 12.57 14.59
C ASP A 279 -5.19 12.02 13.44
N ILE A 280 -4.58 11.73 12.28
CA ILE A 280 -5.26 11.02 11.17
C ILE A 280 -5.70 9.62 11.62
N ALA A 281 -4.83 8.85 12.26
CA ALA A 281 -5.16 7.52 12.78
C ALA A 281 -6.39 7.58 13.71
N LYS A 282 -6.38 8.51 14.66
CA LYS A 282 -7.47 8.69 15.63
C LYS A 282 -8.77 9.14 14.94
N ALA A 283 -8.69 10.09 14.02
CA ALA A 283 -9.88 10.64 13.35
C ALA A 283 -10.56 9.64 12.43
N THR A 284 -9.79 8.78 11.76
CA THR A 284 -10.29 7.88 10.72
C THR A 284 -10.40 6.43 11.18
N GLY A 285 -9.77 6.08 12.29
CA GLY A 285 -9.64 4.68 12.73
C GLY A 285 -8.62 3.88 11.93
N ALA A 286 -7.78 4.54 11.15
CA ALA A 286 -6.73 3.88 10.38
C ALA A 286 -5.60 3.34 11.28
N GLY A 287 -5.05 2.20 10.92
CA GLY A 287 -3.81 1.71 11.53
C GLY A 287 -2.62 2.45 10.93
N VAL A 288 -2.06 3.42 11.66
CA VAL A 288 -0.86 4.15 11.27
C VAL A 288 0.33 3.65 12.10
N TYR A 289 1.28 3.03 11.44
CA TYR A 289 2.43 2.35 12.07
C TYR A 289 3.61 2.26 11.11
N TRP A 290 4.68 1.62 11.53
CA TRP A 290 5.79 1.26 10.66
C TRP A 290 6.07 -0.24 10.71
N MET A 291 6.10 -0.88 9.54
CA MET A 291 6.55 -2.25 9.34
C MET A 291 7.76 -2.23 8.40
N ASN A 292 8.89 -2.75 8.87
CA ASN A 292 10.13 -2.77 8.09
C ASN A 292 10.03 -3.59 6.80
N ALA A 293 11.03 -3.45 5.92
CA ALA A 293 11.05 -4.10 4.60
C ALA A 293 10.95 -5.64 4.68
N ALA A 294 11.62 -6.27 5.66
CA ALA A 294 11.65 -7.73 5.79
C ALA A 294 10.28 -8.30 6.17
N ASP A 295 9.58 -7.67 7.12
CA ASP A 295 8.24 -8.09 7.52
C ASP A 295 7.19 -7.70 6.48
N SER A 296 7.39 -6.57 5.80
CA SER A 296 6.58 -6.17 4.64
C SER A 296 6.66 -7.19 3.51
N ALA A 297 7.86 -7.71 3.21
CA ALA A 297 8.03 -8.75 2.20
C ALA A 297 7.26 -10.04 2.55
N LYS A 298 7.25 -10.45 3.83
CA LYS A 298 6.44 -11.60 4.29
C LYS A 298 4.95 -11.33 4.12
N ARG A 299 4.50 -10.12 4.48
CA ARG A 299 3.09 -9.72 4.33
C ARG A 299 2.67 -9.69 2.86
N ILE A 300 3.52 -9.19 1.97
CA ILE A 300 3.30 -9.19 0.52
C ILE A 300 3.19 -10.63 -0.02
N ALA A 301 4.09 -11.52 0.41
CA ALA A 301 4.05 -12.93 -0.02
C ALA A 301 2.73 -13.62 0.40
N LYS A 302 2.25 -13.37 1.63
CA LYS A 302 0.93 -13.85 2.07
C LYS A 302 -0.18 -13.24 1.22
N ALA A 303 -0.14 -11.94 0.97
CA ALA A 303 -1.14 -11.23 0.18
C ALA A 303 -1.27 -11.78 -1.26
N TYR A 304 -0.18 -12.23 -1.88
CA TYR A 304 -0.24 -12.94 -3.15
C TYR A 304 -1.05 -14.23 -3.06
N THR A 305 -0.79 -15.06 -2.05
CA THR A 305 -1.52 -16.31 -1.85
C THR A 305 -3.01 -16.08 -1.64
N ASP A 306 -3.35 -15.07 -0.82
CA ASP A 306 -4.74 -14.70 -0.54
C ASP A 306 -5.45 -14.16 -1.81
N ALA A 307 -4.77 -13.34 -2.60
CA ALA A 307 -5.28 -12.81 -3.86
C ALA A 307 -5.50 -13.91 -4.92
N GLU A 308 -4.57 -14.86 -5.06
CA GLU A 308 -4.73 -16.03 -5.93
C GLU A 308 -5.95 -16.87 -5.51
N ALA A 309 -6.20 -17.03 -4.21
CA ALA A 309 -7.36 -17.72 -3.69
C ALA A 309 -8.68 -17.00 -4.02
N LEU A 310 -8.72 -15.66 -3.93
CA LEU A 310 -9.89 -14.85 -4.32
C LEU A 310 -10.20 -15.02 -5.82
N VAL A 311 -9.19 -14.92 -6.68
CA VAL A 311 -9.36 -15.10 -8.13
C VAL A 311 -9.88 -16.51 -8.44
N ALA A 312 -9.34 -17.54 -7.79
CA ALA A 312 -9.80 -18.92 -7.97
C ALA A 312 -11.25 -19.13 -7.49
N ALA A 313 -11.67 -18.47 -6.41
CA ALA A 313 -13.02 -18.57 -5.86
C ALA A 313 -14.08 -17.93 -6.79
N LEU A 314 -13.74 -16.89 -7.53
CA LEU A 314 -14.65 -16.25 -8.49
C LEU A 314 -14.79 -17.04 -9.80
N LYS A 315 -13.75 -17.78 -10.23
CA LYS A 315 -13.76 -18.58 -11.46
C LYS A 315 -14.58 -19.88 -11.34
N LYS A 316 -14.75 -20.41 -10.14
CA LYS A 316 -15.60 -21.59 -9.84
C LYS A 316 -17.06 -21.21 -9.69
#